data_ffd10b91a2886ccea81e33600067e1ef
#
_entry.id   ffd10b91a2886ccea81e33600067e1ef
#
_cell.length_a   1.000
_cell.length_b   1.000
_cell.length_c   1.000
_cell.angle_alpha   90.00
_cell.angle_beta   90.00
_cell.angle_gamma   90.00
#
_symmetry.space_group_name_H-M   'P 1'
#
loop_
_entity.id
_entity.type
_entity.pdbx_description
1 polymer ?
#
loop_
_entity_poly.entity_id
_entity_poly.type
_entity_poly.pdbx_seq_one_letter_code
_entity_poly.pdbx_strand_id
1 'polypeptide(L)'
;EAVDAFEYLSRTEGIIPAIESAHAVAYARKIVPQMRKDQIVVITISGRGDKDCAAIARYRGRISMNKRITEAFAKGKAFIPFVTCGDPSLDVTEKIVYAMEEAGADLIELGIPFSDPTAEGPVIQRANLRALSGGVTTDKVFDMVAKIRKNTSIPMVFMTYANVVFLTVVERFCRKAAEVGMDGMILPDVPFEEKEEFALVAESMDW
;
A
#
# COMPACT_ATOMS: atom_id res chain seq x y z
N GLU A 1 10.16 -4.97 -24.21
CA GLU A 1 11.08 -6.08 -24.53
C GLU A 1 11.66 -6.76 -23.28
N ALA A 2 12.34 -6.01 -22.35
CA ALA A 2 12.92 -6.62 -21.15
C ALA A 2 11.84 -7.24 -20.24
N VAL A 3 10.73 -6.54 -20.00
CA VAL A 3 9.60 -7.06 -19.23
C VAL A 3 8.97 -8.28 -19.91
N ASP A 4 8.87 -8.30 -21.24
CA ASP A 4 8.36 -9.47 -21.97
C ASP A 4 9.31 -10.68 -21.85
N ALA A 5 10.62 -10.41 -21.83
CA ALA A 5 11.64 -11.44 -21.63
C ALA A 5 11.66 -11.97 -20.18
N PHE A 6 11.45 -11.09 -19.20
CA PHE A 6 11.24 -11.45 -17.81
C PHE A 6 10.07 -12.43 -17.66
N GLU A 7 8.90 -12.06 -18.18
CA GLU A 7 7.71 -12.92 -18.13
C GLU A 7 7.89 -14.22 -18.92
N TYR A 8 8.57 -14.15 -20.07
CA TYR A 8 8.85 -15.32 -20.88
C TYR A 8 9.68 -16.35 -20.11
N LEU A 9 10.84 -15.94 -19.56
CA LEU A 9 11.72 -16.82 -18.80
C LEU A 9 11.03 -17.38 -17.56
N SER A 10 10.24 -16.55 -16.86
CA SER A 10 9.48 -16.97 -15.69
C SER A 10 8.44 -18.07 -16.03
N ARG A 11 7.79 -17.96 -17.18
CA ARG A 11 6.76 -18.94 -17.62
C ARG A 11 7.34 -20.21 -18.20
N THR A 12 8.45 -20.12 -18.95
CA THR A 12 9.01 -21.28 -19.66
C THR A 12 9.95 -22.10 -18.80
N GLU A 13 10.74 -21.44 -17.93
CA GLU A 13 11.79 -22.08 -17.16
C GLU A 13 11.57 -21.99 -15.63
N GLY A 14 10.53 -21.27 -15.18
CA GLY A 14 10.29 -21.05 -13.75
C GLY A 14 11.34 -20.13 -13.09
N ILE A 15 12.16 -19.44 -13.88
CA ILE A 15 13.21 -18.55 -13.40
C ILE A 15 12.68 -17.10 -13.41
N ILE A 16 12.71 -16.44 -12.26
CA ILE A 16 12.39 -15.02 -12.13
C ILE A 16 13.70 -14.22 -12.18
N PRO A 17 14.12 -13.69 -13.34
CA PRO A 17 15.38 -12.95 -13.46
C PRO A 17 15.23 -11.56 -12.87
N ALA A 18 16.32 -10.95 -12.37
CA ALA A 18 16.31 -9.51 -12.15
C ALA A 18 16.04 -8.80 -13.50
N ILE A 19 15.32 -7.67 -13.47
CA ILE A 19 14.93 -6.95 -14.70
C ILE A 19 16.16 -6.54 -15.54
N GLU A 20 17.28 -6.27 -14.90
CA GLU A 20 18.56 -5.99 -15.54
C GLU A 20 19.05 -7.18 -16.39
N SER A 21 18.95 -8.41 -15.84
CA SER A 21 19.33 -9.65 -16.56
C SER A 21 18.33 -10.00 -17.67
N ALA A 22 17.07 -9.59 -17.54
CA ALA A 22 16.06 -9.82 -18.57
C ALA A 22 16.38 -9.12 -19.90
N HIS A 23 17.19 -8.05 -19.90
CA HIS A 23 17.66 -7.41 -21.15
C HIS A 23 18.51 -8.38 -21.99
N ALA A 24 19.38 -9.17 -21.35
CA ALA A 24 20.18 -10.18 -22.08
C ALA A 24 19.29 -11.28 -22.67
N VAL A 25 18.26 -11.71 -21.96
CA VAL A 25 17.26 -12.67 -22.46
C VAL A 25 16.46 -12.07 -23.63
N ALA A 26 16.06 -10.80 -23.53
CA ALA A 26 15.38 -10.10 -24.63
C ALA A 26 16.23 -10.06 -25.90
N TYR A 27 17.52 -9.77 -25.75
CA TYR A 27 18.43 -9.74 -26.88
C TYR A 27 18.67 -11.14 -27.45
N ALA A 28 18.88 -12.15 -26.60
CA ALA A 28 19.06 -13.52 -27.04
C ALA A 28 17.88 -14.02 -27.87
N ARG A 29 16.64 -13.69 -27.50
CA ARG A 29 15.44 -14.04 -28.28
C ARG A 29 15.44 -13.47 -29.71
N LYS A 30 16.18 -12.40 -29.95
CA LYS A 30 16.35 -11.80 -31.30
C LYS A 30 17.45 -12.47 -32.10
N ILE A 31 18.60 -12.77 -31.46
CA ILE A 31 19.77 -13.26 -32.22
C ILE A 31 19.82 -14.76 -32.36
N VAL A 32 19.40 -15.54 -31.35
CA VAL A 32 19.50 -17.00 -31.34
C VAL A 32 18.81 -17.65 -32.56
N PRO A 33 17.61 -17.21 -32.98
CA PRO A 33 16.98 -17.76 -34.19
C PRO A 33 17.77 -17.58 -35.49
N GLN A 34 18.73 -16.66 -35.50
CA GLN A 34 19.57 -16.34 -36.67
C GLN A 34 20.95 -17.03 -36.61
N MET A 35 21.24 -17.70 -35.48
CA MET A 35 22.53 -18.37 -35.26
C MET A 35 22.56 -19.77 -35.88
N ARG A 36 23.76 -20.23 -36.19
CA ARG A 36 23.95 -21.62 -36.63
C ARG A 36 23.75 -22.57 -35.44
N LYS A 37 23.32 -23.78 -35.72
CA LYS A 37 22.99 -24.80 -34.70
C LYS A 37 24.22 -25.25 -33.85
N ASP A 38 25.44 -25.03 -34.35
CA ASP A 38 26.68 -25.37 -33.70
C ASP A 38 27.21 -24.22 -32.75
N GLN A 39 26.54 -23.10 -32.73
CA GLN A 39 26.89 -21.98 -31.87
C GLN A 39 26.17 -22.07 -30.51
N ILE A 40 26.87 -21.65 -29.49
CA ILE A 40 26.37 -21.66 -28.09
C ILE A 40 26.25 -20.24 -27.58
N VAL A 41 25.14 -19.92 -26.92
CA VAL A 41 24.94 -18.67 -26.20
C VAL A 41 24.85 -18.97 -24.71
N VAL A 42 25.64 -18.28 -23.92
CA VAL A 42 25.59 -18.35 -22.44
C VAL A 42 25.12 -17.00 -21.91
N ILE A 43 24.10 -17.02 -21.09
CA ILE A 43 23.57 -15.81 -20.42
C ILE A 43 23.69 -16.01 -18.92
N THR A 44 24.36 -15.08 -18.25
CA THR A 44 24.40 -15.05 -16.78
C THR A 44 23.15 -14.35 -16.25
N ILE A 45 22.31 -15.11 -15.57
CA ILE A 45 21.16 -14.58 -14.85
C ILE A 45 21.58 -14.31 -13.40
N SER A 46 21.80 -13.06 -13.09
CA SER A 46 22.22 -12.61 -11.75
C SER A 46 21.12 -11.78 -11.07
N GLY A 47 21.19 -11.69 -9.74
CA GLY A 47 20.26 -10.91 -8.93
C GLY A 47 18.96 -11.65 -8.62
N ARG A 48 18.08 -10.95 -7.92
CA ARG A 48 16.76 -11.43 -7.47
C ARG A 48 15.67 -10.70 -8.24
N GLY A 49 14.87 -11.43 -9.01
CA GLY A 49 13.78 -10.87 -9.79
C GLY A 49 12.47 -10.69 -9.01
N ASP A 50 12.33 -11.37 -7.89
CA ASP A 50 11.15 -11.26 -7.02
C ASP A 50 10.91 -9.82 -6.54
N LYS A 51 11.97 -9.05 -6.26
CA LYS A 51 11.89 -7.60 -5.95
C LYS A 51 11.25 -6.76 -7.06
N ASP A 52 11.31 -7.21 -8.30
CA ASP A 52 10.83 -6.47 -9.48
C ASP A 52 9.39 -6.83 -9.85
N CYS A 53 8.84 -7.93 -9.31
CA CYS A 53 7.52 -8.46 -9.68
C CYS A 53 6.40 -7.42 -9.50
N ALA A 54 6.38 -6.71 -8.36
CA ALA A 54 5.35 -5.70 -8.10
C ALA A 54 5.47 -4.50 -9.06
N ALA A 55 6.68 -4.05 -9.38
CA ALA A 55 6.91 -2.97 -10.34
C ALA A 55 6.49 -3.37 -11.76
N ILE A 56 6.79 -4.61 -12.16
CA ILE A 56 6.39 -5.17 -13.44
C ILE A 56 4.86 -5.33 -13.54
N ALA A 57 4.22 -5.82 -12.47
CA ALA A 57 2.77 -5.96 -12.42
C ALA A 57 2.06 -4.60 -12.56
N ARG A 58 2.57 -3.55 -11.91
CA ARG A 58 2.10 -2.16 -12.10
C ARG A 58 2.32 -1.68 -13.53
N TYR A 59 3.51 -1.87 -14.09
CA TYR A 59 3.81 -1.51 -15.48
C TYR A 59 2.88 -2.20 -16.49
N ARG A 60 2.47 -3.44 -16.22
CA ARG A 60 1.52 -4.21 -17.03
C ARG A 60 0.05 -3.85 -16.73
N GLY A 61 -0.23 -2.95 -15.81
CA GLY A 61 -1.60 -2.61 -15.41
C GLY A 61 -2.33 -3.77 -14.72
N ARG A 62 -1.59 -4.71 -14.14
CA ARG A 62 -2.15 -5.86 -13.40
C ARG A 62 -2.43 -5.55 -11.93
N ILE A 63 -1.80 -4.50 -11.40
CA ILE A 63 -2.08 -3.93 -10.09
C ILE A 63 -2.65 -2.55 -10.34
N SER A 64 -3.89 -2.33 -9.95
CA SER A 64 -4.50 -1.01 -9.95
C SER A 64 -3.86 -0.19 -8.82
N MET A 65 -3.35 1.00 -9.15
CA MET A 65 -3.00 1.98 -8.13
C MET A 65 -4.25 2.75 -7.75
N ASN A 66 -4.46 2.98 -6.46
CA ASN A 66 -5.56 3.83 -6.01
C ASN A 66 -5.48 5.20 -6.70
N LYS A 67 -6.54 5.54 -7.44
CA LYS A 67 -6.58 6.74 -8.28
C LYS A 67 -6.41 8.02 -7.47
N ARG A 68 -7.08 8.11 -6.30
CA ARG A 68 -7.03 9.30 -5.44
C ARG A 68 -5.62 9.53 -4.89
N ILE A 69 -4.92 8.46 -4.46
CA ILE A 69 -3.52 8.54 -4.02
C ILE A 69 -2.62 8.98 -5.18
N THR A 70 -2.78 8.38 -6.36
CA THR A 70 -1.98 8.73 -7.53
C THR A 70 -2.15 10.21 -7.92
N GLU A 71 -3.37 10.72 -7.87
CA GLU A 71 -3.69 12.12 -8.17
C GLU A 71 -3.11 13.08 -7.12
N ALA A 72 -3.07 12.70 -5.83
CA ALA A 72 -2.46 13.49 -4.77
C ALA A 72 -0.96 13.77 -5.03
N PHE A 73 -0.24 12.81 -5.60
CA PHE A 73 1.19 12.94 -5.93
C PHE A 73 1.47 13.47 -7.33
N ALA A 74 0.47 13.60 -8.20
CA ALA A 74 0.65 14.03 -9.59
C ALA A 74 1.22 15.46 -9.72
N LYS A 75 0.99 16.30 -8.70
CA LYS A 75 1.49 17.69 -8.66
C LYS A 75 2.92 17.84 -8.10
N GLY A 76 3.56 16.74 -7.72
CA GLY A 76 4.89 16.70 -7.13
C GLY A 76 4.87 16.44 -5.62
N LYS A 77 5.27 17.40 -4.79
CA LYS A 77 5.27 17.22 -3.33
C LYS A 77 3.84 17.27 -2.79
N ALA A 78 3.45 16.27 -1.98
CA ALA A 78 2.18 16.21 -1.31
C ALA A 78 2.32 16.63 0.17
N PHE A 79 1.34 17.37 0.68
CA PHE A 79 1.19 17.65 2.11
C PHE A 79 0.28 16.61 2.75
N ILE A 80 0.84 15.83 3.68
CA ILE A 80 0.19 14.67 4.30
C ILE A 80 0.15 14.86 5.82
N PRO A 81 -0.92 15.44 6.38
CA PRO A 81 -1.09 15.55 7.82
C PRO A 81 -1.63 14.26 8.44
N PHE A 82 -1.22 14.01 9.70
CA PHE A 82 -1.67 12.90 10.53
C PHE A 82 -2.59 13.39 11.65
N VAL A 83 -3.60 12.61 12.01
CA VAL A 83 -4.45 12.82 13.19
C VAL A 83 -4.80 11.49 13.87
N THR A 84 -4.70 11.45 15.22
CA THR A 84 -5.20 10.33 16.01
C THR A 84 -6.73 10.39 16.07
N CYS A 85 -7.40 9.35 15.58
CA CYS A 85 -8.85 9.27 15.60
C CYS A 85 -9.41 9.24 17.03
N GLY A 86 -10.30 10.18 17.33
CA GLY A 86 -10.96 10.27 18.62
C GLY A 86 -10.22 11.06 19.69
N ASP A 87 -9.17 11.78 19.34
CA ASP A 87 -8.51 12.72 20.25
C ASP A 87 -8.89 14.17 19.89
N PRO A 88 -9.65 14.89 20.73
CA PRO A 88 -10.29 14.42 21.97
C PRO A 88 -11.60 13.66 21.78
N SER A 89 -12.17 13.64 20.57
CA SER A 89 -13.39 12.87 20.22
C SER A 89 -13.47 12.64 18.71
N LEU A 90 -14.28 11.65 18.27
CA LEU A 90 -14.50 11.37 16.85
C LEU A 90 -15.16 12.54 16.11
N ASP A 91 -16.08 13.25 16.73
CA ASP A 91 -16.70 14.45 16.13
C ASP A 91 -15.70 15.59 15.91
N VAL A 92 -14.70 15.72 16.78
CA VAL A 92 -13.61 16.68 16.57
C VAL A 92 -12.68 16.20 15.47
N THR A 93 -12.35 14.90 15.41
CA THR A 93 -11.54 14.34 14.33
C THR A 93 -12.18 14.59 12.96
N GLU A 94 -13.49 14.38 12.83
CA GLU A 94 -14.22 14.68 11.59
C GLU A 94 -14.03 16.14 11.15
N LYS A 95 -14.17 17.08 12.08
CA LYS A 95 -13.97 18.51 11.81
C LYS A 95 -12.53 18.84 11.44
N ILE A 96 -11.57 18.19 12.09
CA ILE A 96 -10.14 18.34 11.77
C ILE A 96 -9.86 17.86 10.34
N VAL A 97 -10.42 16.73 9.89
CA VAL A 97 -10.26 16.24 8.52
C VAL A 97 -10.72 17.27 7.50
N TYR A 98 -11.90 17.87 7.68
CA TYR A 98 -12.38 18.92 6.78
C TYR A 98 -11.50 20.18 6.82
N ALA A 99 -11.06 20.59 7.99
CA ALA A 99 -10.14 21.73 8.12
C ALA A 99 -8.78 21.47 7.47
N MET A 100 -8.24 20.26 7.55
CA MET A 100 -7.01 19.86 6.86
C MET A 100 -7.18 19.90 5.34
N GLU A 101 -8.29 19.41 4.81
CA GLU A 101 -8.61 19.49 3.38
C GLU A 101 -8.73 20.95 2.92
N GLU A 102 -9.46 21.78 3.65
CA GLU A 102 -9.60 23.22 3.36
C GLU A 102 -8.25 23.96 3.40
N ALA A 103 -7.34 23.53 4.30
CA ALA A 103 -5.98 24.04 4.40
C ALA A 103 -5.03 23.55 3.30
N GLY A 104 -5.49 22.68 2.40
CA GLY A 104 -4.71 22.21 1.25
C GLY A 104 -3.95 20.91 1.48
N ALA A 105 -4.39 20.05 2.38
CA ALA A 105 -3.87 18.68 2.46
C ALA A 105 -4.16 17.92 1.17
N ASP A 106 -3.19 17.14 0.72
CA ASP A 106 -3.30 16.30 -0.49
C ASP A 106 -3.72 14.86 -0.14
N LEU A 107 -3.41 14.38 1.06
CA LEU A 107 -3.79 13.09 1.63
C LEU A 107 -3.81 13.23 3.14
N ILE A 108 -4.66 12.47 3.84
CA ILE A 108 -4.75 12.50 5.30
C ILE A 108 -4.48 11.12 5.88
N GLU A 109 -3.60 11.05 6.88
CA GLU A 109 -3.35 9.84 7.67
C GLU A 109 -4.24 9.83 8.91
N LEU A 110 -5.08 8.80 9.03
CA LEU A 110 -5.98 8.56 10.14
C LEU A 110 -5.41 7.49 11.07
N GLY A 111 -4.86 7.90 12.21
CA GLY A 111 -4.33 6.98 13.22
C GLY A 111 -5.45 6.26 13.98
N ILE A 112 -5.57 4.95 13.86
CA ILE A 112 -6.45 4.15 14.71
C ILE A 112 -5.77 3.98 16.07
N PRO A 113 -6.39 4.41 17.18
CA PRO A 113 -5.77 4.35 18.50
C PRO A 113 -5.42 2.91 18.90
N PHE A 114 -4.23 2.73 19.46
CA PHE A 114 -3.75 1.46 19.96
C PHE A 114 -3.12 1.63 21.35
N SER A 115 -3.32 0.63 22.25
CA SER A 115 -2.87 0.71 23.65
C SER A 115 -1.36 0.58 23.81
N ASP A 116 -0.71 -0.18 22.90
CA ASP A 116 0.68 -0.60 23.02
C ASP A 116 1.52 -0.23 21.79
N PRO A 117 1.54 1.05 21.36
CA PRO A 117 2.26 1.48 20.19
C PRO A 117 3.77 1.36 20.37
N THR A 118 4.47 0.77 19.40
CA THR A 118 5.92 0.56 19.45
C THR A 118 6.71 1.60 18.67
N ALA A 119 6.06 2.33 17.74
CA ALA A 119 6.74 3.26 16.84
C ALA A 119 6.50 4.74 17.20
N GLU A 120 5.52 5.08 18.04
CA GLU A 120 5.19 6.47 18.34
C GLU A 120 5.93 7.03 19.54
N GLY A 121 6.14 8.35 19.48
CA GLY A 121 6.63 9.13 20.61
C GLY A 121 5.54 9.46 21.64
N PRO A 122 5.93 10.05 22.80
CA PRO A 122 5.03 10.27 23.94
C PRO A 122 3.83 11.17 23.65
N VAL A 123 3.89 12.01 22.63
CA VAL A 123 2.77 12.89 22.23
C VAL A 123 1.64 12.04 21.65
N ILE A 124 1.94 11.19 20.68
CA ILE A 124 0.95 10.32 20.02
C ILE A 124 0.47 9.24 20.99
N GLN A 125 1.35 8.67 21.83
CA GLN A 125 0.95 7.74 22.88
C GLN A 125 -0.12 8.34 23.81
N ARG A 126 0.05 9.59 24.25
CA ARG A 126 -0.95 10.29 25.06
C ARG A 126 -2.25 10.56 24.30
N ALA A 127 -2.18 10.86 23.01
CA ALA A 127 -3.36 11.01 22.15
C ALA A 127 -4.14 9.69 22.04
N ASN A 128 -3.45 8.58 21.82
CA ASN A 128 -4.04 7.24 21.84
C ASN A 128 -4.75 6.93 23.15
N LEU A 129 -4.09 7.21 24.30
CA LEU A 129 -4.68 6.98 25.63
C LEU A 129 -5.95 7.82 25.83
N ARG A 130 -5.98 9.10 25.42
CA ARG A 130 -7.18 9.94 25.52
C ARG A 130 -8.32 9.39 24.67
N ALA A 131 -8.02 9.02 23.42
CA ALA A 131 -9.01 8.47 22.50
C ALA A 131 -9.60 7.15 23.05
N LEU A 132 -8.76 6.22 23.49
CA LEU A 132 -9.20 4.94 24.07
C LEU A 132 -9.99 5.13 25.35
N SER A 133 -9.57 6.04 26.24
CA SER A 133 -10.30 6.39 27.46
C SER A 133 -11.66 7.02 27.15
N GLY A 134 -11.80 7.69 26.00
CA GLY A 134 -13.06 8.20 25.46
C GLY A 134 -13.95 7.14 24.84
N GLY A 135 -13.52 5.85 24.87
CA GLY A 135 -14.29 4.72 24.35
C GLY A 135 -14.27 4.59 22.83
N VAL A 136 -13.21 5.08 22.18
CA VAL A 136 -13.00 4.86 20.74
C VAL A 136 -12.69 3.39 20.47
N THR A 137 -13.32 2.84 19.44
CA THR A 137 -13.07 1.50 18.92
C THR A 137 -12.84 1.57 17.43
N THR A 138 -12.22 0.55 16.85
CA THR A 138 -12.00 0.43 15.41
C THR A 138 -13.32 0.55 14.62
N ASP A 139 -14.40 -0.08 15.10
CA ASP A 139 -15.71 0.04 14.45
C ASP A 139 -16.24 1.48 14.43
N LYS A 140 -16.10 2.21 15.52
CA LYS A 140 -16.49 3.64 15.57
C LYS A 140 -15.64 4.51 14.64
N VAL A 141 -14.36 4.15 14.44
CA VAL A 141 -13.50 4.84 13.46
C VAL A 141 -14.01 4.57 12.05
N PHE A 142 -14.37 3.34 11.70
CA PHE A 142 -14.99 3.04 10.41
C PHE A 142 -16.27 3.84 10.19
N ASP A 143 -17.15 3.90 11.19
CA ASP A 143 -18.40 4.67 11.10
C ASP A 143 -18.15 6.17 10.87
N MET A 144 -17.14 6.74 11.55
CA MET A 144 -16.70 8.12 11.33
C MET A 144 -16.20 8.32 9.89
N VAL A 145 -15.36 7.42 9.38
CA VAL A 145 -14.84 7.49 8.00
C VAL A 145 -15.99 7.43 6.99
N ALA A 146 -16.93 6.51 7.17
CA ALA A 146 -18.11 6.41 6.30
C ALA A 146 -18.93 7.72 6.26
N LYS A 147 -18.97 8.47 7.37
CA LYS A 147 -19.61 9.78 7.46
C LYS A 147 -18.78 10.84 6.74
N ILE A 148 -17.47 10.89 6.98
CA ILE A 148 -16.55 11.82 6.32
C ILE A 148 -16.59 11.65 4.81
N ARG A 149 -16.53 10.42 4.32
CA ARG A 149 -16.47 10.10 2.89
C ARG A 149 -17.68 10.59 2.09
N LYS A 150 -18.81 10.82 2.73
CA LYS A 150 -20.00 11.43 2.07
C LYS A 150 -19.78 12.88 1.63
N ASN A 151 -18.82 13.57 2.26
CA ASN A 151 -18.61 15.01 2.08
C ASN A 151 -17.26 15.36 1.45
N THR A 152 -16.35 14.41 1.31
CA THR A 152 -15.01 14.65 0.72
C THR A 152 -14.53 13.50 -0.12
N SER A 153 -13.73 13.81 -1.15
CA SER A 153 -12.99 12.86 -1.97
C SER A 153 -11.49 12.85 -1.68
N ILE A 154 -11.02 13.59 -0.67
CA ILE A 154 -9.60 13.58 -0.30
C ILE A 154 -9.12 12.16 -0.02
N PRO A 155 -7.94 11.73 -0.51
CA PRO A 155 -7.42 10.43 -0.17
C PRO A 155 -7.15 10.33 1.34
N MET A 156 -7.59 9.22 1.94
CA MET A 156 -7.37 8.93 3.36
C MET A 156 -6.78 7.54 3.51
N VAL A 157 -5.74 7.42 4.32
CA VAL A 157 -5.12 6.14 4.64
C VAL A 157 -5.18 5.90 6.15
N PHE A 158 -5.42 4.66 6.56
CA PHE A 158 -5.26 4.30 7.96
C PHE A 158 -3.79 4.16 8.31
N MET A 159 -3.41 4.60 9.50
CA MET A 159 -2.15 4.27 10.15
C MET A 159 -2.46 3.52 11.43
N THR A 160 -2.03 2.27 11.53
CA THR A 160 -2.30 1.41 12.68
C THR A 160 -1.27 0.29 12.79
N TYR A 161 -1.41 -0.56 13.79
CA TYR A 161 -0.54 -1.70 14.03
C TYR A 161 -1.16 -3.01 13.52
N ALA A 162 -0.31 -3.96 13.13
CA ALA A 162 -0.73 -5.27 12.64
C ALA A 162 -1.69 -5.97 13.62
N ASN A 163 -1.43 -5.87 14.92
CA ASN A 163 -2.30 -6.44 15.95
C ASN A 163 -3.75 -5.94 15.90
N VAL A 164 -3.98 -4.66 15.57
CA VAL A 164 -5.33 -4.09 15.43
C VAL A 164 -6.06 -4.73 14.25
N VAL A 165 -5.34 -4.95 13.16
CA VAL A 165 -5.86 -5.60 11.94
C VAL A 165 -6.15 -7.07 12.20
N PHE A 166 -5.22 -7.80 12.83
CA PHE A 166 -5.40 -9.22 13.19
C PHE A 166 -6.56 -9.47 14.14
N LEU A 167 -6.77 -8.61 15.14
CA LEU A 167 -7.92 -8.71 16.06
C LEU A 167 -9.27 -8.65 15.34
N THR A 168 -9.32 -7.98 14.19
CA THR A 168 -10.54 -7.86 13.37
C THR A 168 -10.62 -8.95 12.29
N VAL A 169 -9.57 -9.74 12.10
CA VAL A 169 -9.29 -10.60 10.93
C VAL A 169 -8.99 -9.76 9.68
N VAL A 170 -7.85 -10.01 9.05
CA VAL A 170 -7.31 -9.16 7.97
C VAL A 170 -8.34 -8.91 6.86
N GLU A 171 -9.01 -9.97 6.37
CA GLU A 171 -10.01 -9.85 5.29
C GLU A 171 -11.21 -8.98 5.70
N ARG A 172 -11.66 -9.12 6.94
CA ARG A 172 -12.78 -8.31 7.44
C ARG A 172 -12.39 -6.85 7.58
N PHE A 173 -11.17 -6.57 8.08
CA PHE A 173 -10.65 -5.22 8.20
C PHE A 173 -10.53 -4.56 6.82
N CYS A 174 -9.84 -5.18 5.87
CA CYS A 174 -9.64 -4.67 4.52
C CYS A 174 -10.98 -4.44 3.80
N ARG A 175 -11.91 -5.40 3.89
CA ARG A 175 -13.24 -5.26 3.30
C ARG A 175 -13.98 -4.05 3.86
N LYS A 176 -14.00 -3.90 5.17
CA LYS A 176 -14.68 -2.78 5.82
C LYS A 176 -14.02 -1.45 5.48
N ALA A 177 -12.69 -1.40 5.42
CA ALA A 177 -11.95 -0.22 5.01
C ALA A 177 -12.28 0.19 3.56
N ALA A 178 -12.32 -0.75 2.64
CA ALA A 178 -12.74 -0.52 1.26
C ALA A 178 -14.20 -0.03 1.17
N GLU A 179 -15.14 -0.69 1.88
CA GLU A 179 -16.57 -0.32 1.93
C GLU A 179 -16.80 1.12 2.42
N VAL A 180 -16.04 1.58 3.43
CA VAL A 180 -16.14 2.95 3.93
C VAL A 180 -15.35 3.96 3.08
N GLY A 181 -14.61 3.48 2.07
CA GLY A 181 -13.92 4.30 1.10
C GLY A 181 -12.54 4.79 1.53
N MET A 182 -11.84 4.04 2.39
CA MET A 182 -10.40 4.26 2.62
C MET A 182 -9.59 3.95 1.36
N ASP A 183 -8.44 4.58 1.24
CA ASP A 183 -7.60 4.49 0.06
C ASP A 183 -6.34 3.65 0.27
N GLY A 184 -6.05 3.30 1.52
CA GLY A 184 -4.89 2.48 1.85
C GLY A 184 -4.66 2.34 3.35
N MET A 185 -3.57 1.64 3.69
CA MET A 185 -3.17 1.35 5.07
C MET A 185 -1.65 1.41 5.22
N ILE A 186 -1.20 1.97 6.34
CA ILE A 186 0.21 1.99 6.76
C ILE A 186 0.34 1.16 8.03
N LEU A 187 1.18 0.14 8.00
CA LEU A 187 1.49 -0.73 9.14
C LEU A 187 2.98 -0.59 9.47
N PRO A 188 3.36 0.29 10.42
CA PRO A 188 4.76 0.60 10.70
C PRO A 188 5.54 -0.54 11.37
N ASP A 189 4.84 -1.52 11.94
CA ASP A 189 5.40 -2.70 12.60
C ASP A 189 5.51 -3.94 11.71
N VAL A 190 5.08 -3.86 10.45
CA VAL A 190 5.18 -4.97 9.49
C VAL A 190 6.43 -4.79 8.62
N PRO A 191 7.42 -5.71 8.71
CA PRO A 191 8.55 -5.73 7.80
C PRO A 191 8.12 -5.88 6.34
N PHE A 192 8.89 -5.32 5.42
CA PHE A 192 8.58 -5.42 3.99
C PHE A 192 8.46 -6.87 3.48
N GLU A 193 9.21 -7.78 4.07
CA GLU A 193 9.23 -9.21 3.77
C GLU A 193 7.92 -9.92 4.14
N GLU A 194 7.17 -9.37 5.12
CA GLU A 194 5.91 -9.94 5.63
C GLU A 194 4.66 -9.24 5.06
N LYS A 195 4.85 -8.27 4.18
CA LYS A 195 3.75 -7.47 3.61
C LYS A 195 2.66 -8.28 2.91
N GLU A 196 3.02 -9.45 2.34
CA GLU A 196 2.11 -10.25 1.52
C GLU A 196 0.88 -10.73 2.31
N GLU A 197 1.01 -10.91 3.62
CA GLU A 197 -0.08 -11.29 4.50
C GLU A 197 -1.24 -10.27 4.51
N PHE A 198 -0.92 -8.99 4.27
CA PHE A 198 -1.88 -7.90 4.22
C PHE A 198 -2.15 -7.44 2.79
N ALA A 199 -1.10 -7.29 1.99
CA ALA A 199 -1.16 -6.72 0.66
C ALA A 199 -2.01 -7.55 -0.31
N LEU A 200 -1.85 -8.88 -0.30
CA LEU A 200 -2.62 -9.77 -1.17
C LEU A 200 -4.13 -9.70 -0.87
N VAL A 201 -4.47 -9.56 0.41
CA VAL A 201 -5.87 -9.44 0.83
C VAL A 201 -6.44 -8.09 0.40
N ALA A 202 -5.70 -6.98 0.61
CA ALA A 202 -6.10 -5.65 0.20
C ALA A 202 -6.27 -5.56 -1.34
N GLU A 203 -5.28 -6.05 -2.10
CA GLU A 203 -5.31 -6.10 -3.57
C GLU A 203 -6.48 -6.92 -4.10
N SER A 204 -6.88 -8.01 -3.44
CA SER A 204 -8.04 -8.83 -3.85
C SER A 204 -9.38 -8.08 -3.75
N MET A 205 -9.40 -6.95 -3.06
CA MET A 205 -10.56 -6.09 -2.83
C MET A 205 -10.49 -4.75 -3.58
N ASP A 206 -9.54 -4.61 -4.53
CA ASP A 206 -9.24 -3.35 -5.24
C ASP A 206 -8.91 -2.18 -4.30
N TRP A 207 -8.26 -2.48 -3.17
CA TRP A 207 -7.92 -1.54 -2.09
C TRP A 207 -6.42 -1.46 -1.81
#